data_ef71dffc03a11398f0076f9541e97e13
#
_entry.id   ef71dffc03a11398f0076f9541e97e13
#
_cell.length_a   1.000
_cell.length_b   1.000
_cell.length_c   1.000
_cell.angle_alpha   90.00
_cell.angle_beta   90.00
_cell.angle_gamma   90.00
#
_symmetry.space_group_name_H-M   'P 1'
#
loop_
_entity.id
_entity.type
_entity.pdbx_description
1 polymer ?
#
loop_
_entity_poly.entity_id
_entity_poly.type
_entity_poly.pdbx_seq_one_letter_code
_entity_poly.pdbx_strand_id
1 'polypeptide(L)'
;MGIISSIKHFFKIRDSTSGSFYNFFFGNTTAGKRVNERTAMQMTAVYACVRILSESVAQLPLHLYKYNDLGGKEKAVKHPLYRVLHDEPNPEMTSFIFRETMMSHLLLWGNAYAQIIRNGKGEVLALYPLMPNRMKVDRDERGNLYYEYMHESDEAKTMKNEIVRLKPYDILHIPGLGFDGLVGYSPIAMAKNAIGMAIACEEFGAKFFTNGATPGGVLEHPGTLTKPEQIRESWHETFGGSANAGKIAVLEEGMKYHPISINPNEAQFLETRKFQLNEIARIFRIPPHLIGDLDKSSFSNIEQQSLEFVKYTLDPWLVRWEQSINKNLLNENEKSEYFTKFNLEGLLRGDYQSRMQGYAVGIQNGFMSPNDIRGLESLDMIPEEKGGNAYLVNGNMIPLTVAMEKSNTKVEEDK
;
A
#
# COMPACT_ATOMS: atom_id res chain seq x y z
N MET A 1 -34.81 -18.38 -23.24
CA MET A 1 -35.26 -17.69 -22.01
C MET A 1 -34.56 -18.14 -20.71
N GLY A 2 -33.84 -19.26 -20.67
CA GLY A 2 -33.23 -19.82 -19.45
C GLY A 2 -31.92 -19.16 -18.97
N ILE A 3 -31.06 -18.67 -19.87
CA ILE A 3 -29.72 -18.17 -19.50
C ILE A 3 -29.79 -16.79 -18.84
N ILE A 4 -30.69 -15.93 -19.26
CA ILE A 4 -30.84 -14.56 -18.67
C ILE A 4 -31.44 -14.63 -17.27
N SER A 5 -32.30 -15.60 -16.96
CA SER A 5 -32.88 -15.79 -15.62
C SER A 5 -31.83 -16.36 -14.64
N SER A 6 -30.94 -17.22 -15.09
CA SER A 6 -29.86 -17.77 -14.26
C SER A 6 -28.80 -16.70 -13.94
N ILE A 7 -28.49 -15.80 -14.87
CA ILE A 7 -27.60 -14.66 -14.63
C ILE A 7 -28.23 -13.71 -13.60
N LYS A 8 -29.55 -13.43 -13.69
CA LYS A 8 -30.26 -12.62 -12.69
C LYS A 8 -30.21 -13.20 -11.28
N HIS A 9 -30.19 -14.52 -11.15
CA HIS A 9 -30.13 -15.18 -9.82
C HIS A 9 -28.72 -15.15 -9.24
N PHE A 10 -27.70 -15.28 -10.07
CA PHE A 10 -26.30 -15.23 -9.64
C PHE A 10 -25.87 -13.83 -9.11
N PHE A 11 -26.45 -12.76 -9.65
CA PHE A 11 -26.18 -11.38 -9.21
C PHE A 11 -27.04 -10.90 -8.02
N LYS A 12 -28.05 -11.68 -7.62
CA LYS A 12 -28.92 -11.32 -6.48
C LYS A 12 -28.36 -11.70 -5.10
N ILE A 13 -27.21 -12.41 -5.05
CA ILE A 13 -26.56 -12.84 -3.81
C ILE A 13 -25.52 -11.78 -3.37
N ARG A 14 -25.90 -10.51 -3.42
CA ARG A 14 -25.11 -9.44 -2.80
C ARG A 14 -25.92 -8.70 -1.75
N ASP A 15 -26.54 -9.49 -0.87
CA ASP A 15 -27.05 -8.93 0.38
C ASP A 15 -25.86 -8.80 1.34
N SER A 16 -25.19 -7.63 1.30
CA SER A 16 -24.12 -7.26 2.23
C SER A 16 -24.59 -7.24 3.71
N THR A 17 -25.85 -7.54 3.93
CA THR A 17 -26.54 -7.59 5.23
C THR A 17 -26.86 -9.01 5.68
N SER A 18 -26.47 -10.08 4.95
CA SER A 18 -26.61 -11.43 5.52
C SER A 18 -25.68 -11.55 6.73
N GLY A 19 -26.23 -11.90 7.89
CA GLY A 19 -25.55 -11.84 9.18
C GLY A 19 -24.19 -12.57 9.24
N SER A 20 -23.97 -13.61 8.42
CA SER A 20 -22.69 -14.32 8.32
C SER A 20 -21.61 -13.52 7.62
N PHE A 21 -21.96 -12.82 6.52
CA PHE A 21 -21.00 -11.99 5.76
C PHE A 21 -20.65 -10.73 6.56
N TYR A 22 -21.63 -10.09 7.18
CA TYR A 22 -21.44 -8.95 8.06
C TYR A 22 -20.52 -9.30 9.25
N ASN A 23 -20.75 -10.43 9.92
CA ASN A 23 -19.90 -10.88 11.03
C ASN A 23 -18.49 -11.23 10.59
N PHE A 24 -18.30 -11.72 9.37
CA PHE A 24 -16.95 -12.02 8.84
C PHE A 24 -16.12 -10.74 8.69
N PHE A 25 -16.71 -9.66 8.20
CA PHE A 25 -15.97 -8.40 7.97
C PHE A 25 -15.99 -7.44 9.16
N PHE A 26 -17.10 -7.37 9.90
CA PHE A 26 -17.36 -6.34 10.93
C PHE A 26 -17.53 -6.88 12.35
N GLY A 27 -17.50 -8.18 12.56
CA GLY A 27 -17.62 -8.80 13.89
C GLY A 27 -16.38 -8.57 14.77
N ASN A 28 -16.53 -8.86 16.08
CA ASN A 28 -15.42 -8.83 17.02
C ASN A 28 -14.34 -9.83 16.62
N THR A 29 -13.08 -9.50 16.95
CA THR A 29 -11.94 -10.41 16.76
C THR A 29 -11.96 -11.53 17.80
N THR A 30 -11.23 -12.60 17.54
CA THR A 30 -11.02 -13.70 18.52
C THR A 30 -10.35 -13.21 19.82
N ALA A 31 -9.61 -12.11 19.75
CA ALA A 31 -9.01 -11.44 20.92
C ALA A 31 -9.97 -10.46 21.64
N GLY A 32 -11.26 -10.42 21.26
CA GLY A 32 -12.26 -9.53 21.84
C GLY A 32 -12.10 -8.05 21.51
N LYS A 33 -11.22 -7.71 20.55
CA LYS A 33 -10.93 -6.32 20.13
C LYS A 33 -11.77 -5.93 18.91
N ARG A 34 -12.24 -4.69 18.89
CA ARG A 34 -12.87 -4.12 17.71
C ARG A 34 -11.80 -3.54 16.79
N VAL A 35 -11.71 -4.08 15.58
CA VAL A 35 -10.76 -3.64 14.55
C VAL A 35 -11.55 -3.00 13.41
N ASN A 36 -11.19 -1.77 13.09
CA ASN A 36 -11.59 -1.02 11.92
C ASN A 36 -10.37 -0.24 11.39
N GLU A 37 -10.52 0.45 10.29
CA GLU A 37 -9.43 1.18 9.63
C GLU A 37 -8.79 2.22 10.57
N ARG A 38 -9.61 2.93 11.37
CA ARG A 38 -9.14 3.94 12.32
C ARG A 38 -8.34 3.32 13.48
N THR A 39 -8.86 2.25 14.10
CA THR A 39 -8.16 1.57 15.20
C THR A 39 -6.92 0.83 14.70
N ALA A 40 -6.96 0.26 13.48
CA ALA A 40 -5.81 -0.36 12.86
C ALA A 40 -4.66 0.66 12.61
N MET A 41 -4.98 1.86 12.15
CA MET A 41 -4.00 2.94 11.92
C MET A 41 -3.36 3.49 13.20
N GLN A 42 -3.92 3.21 14.38
CA GLN A 42 -3.28 3.54 15.66
C GLN A 42 -2.13 2.59 15.99
N MET A 43 -2.09 1.41 15.35
CA MET A 43 -0.97 0.49 15.50
C MET A 43 0.22 0.95 14.66
N THR A 44 1.40 1.08 15.28
CA THR A 44 2.63 1.53 14.64
C THR A 44 2.99 0.70 13.41
N ALA A 45 2.86 -0.63 13.49
CA ALA A 45 3.16 -1.53 12.38
C ALA A 45 2.24 -1.34 11.18
N VAL A 46 0.93 -1.20 11.40
CA VAL A 46 -0.05 -0.94 10.33
C VAL A 46 0.20 0.43 9.71
N TYR A 47 0.38 1.45 10.55
CA TYR A 47 0.68 2.81 10.09
C TYR A 47 1.95 2.85 9.23
N ALA A 48 3.03 2.20 9.69
CA ALA A 48 4.29 2.11 8.95
C ALA A 48 4.09 1.44 7.58
N CYS A 49 3.37 0.31 7.53
CA CYS A 49 3.09 -0.40 6.30
C CYS A 49 2.27 0.42 5.31
N VAL A 50 1.18 1.04 5.77
CA VAL A 50 0.33 1.88 4.93
C VAL A 50 1.11 3.08 4.41
N ARG A 51 1.89 3.74 5.28
CA ARG A 51 2.72 4.87 4.93
C ARG A 51 3.77 4.51 3.87
N ILE A 52 4.56 3.46 4.09
CA ILE A 52 5.61 3.03 3.16
C ILE A 52 5.05 2.77 1.77
N LEU A 53 3.95 2.01 1.67
CA LEU A 53 3.33 1.71 0.38
C LEU A 53 2.73 2.94 -0.29
N SER A 54 2.05 3.79 0.47
CA SER A 54 1.41 5.00 -0.08
C SER A 54 2.45 5.99 -0.59
N GLU A 55 3.49 6.26 0.20
CA GLU A 55 4.60 7.14 -0.20
C GLU A 55 5.40 6.54 -1.38
N SER A 56 5.63 5.21 -1.38
CA SER A 56 6.36 4.54 -2.46
C SER A 56 5.65 4.66 -3.80
N VAL A 57 4.31 4.55 -3.83
CA VAL A 57 3.54 4.76 -5.06
C VAL A 57 3.45 6.25 -5.41
N ALA A 58 3.26 7.12 -4.41
CA ALA A 58 3.08 8.54 -4.61
C ALA A 58 4.32 9.24 -5.20
N GLN A 59 5.52 8.81 -4.82
CA GLN A 59 6.78 9.39 -5.31
C GLN A 59 7.09 9.04 -6.77
N LEU A 60 6.46 7.97 -7.32
CA LEU A 60 6.73 7.56 -8.69
C LEU A 60 6.06 8.51 -9.70
N PRO A 61 6.83 9.04 -10.66
CA PRO A 61 6.24 9.83 -11.73
C PRO A 61 5.29 8.97 -12.58
N LEU A 62 4.05 9.43 -12.75
CA LEU A 62 3.06 8.81 -13.62
C LEU A 62 3.01 9.62 -14.92
N HIS A 63 3.37 9.01 -16.03
CA HIS A 63 3.37 9.65 -17.34
C HIS A 63 2.30 9.08 -18.24
N LEU A 64 1.74 9.91 -19.09
CA LEU A 64 0.99 9.52 -20.25
C LEU A 64 1.95 9.43 -21.44
N TYR A 65 1.96 8.27 -22.11
CA TYR A 65 2.75 8.02 -23.30
C TYR A 65 1.86 7.89 -24.53
N LYS A 66 2.42 8.25 -25.68
CA LYS A 66 1.86 7.98 -27.01
C LYS A 66 2.76 6.97 -27.72
N TYR A 67 2.15 6.00 -28.42
CA TYR A 67 2.90 5.13 -29.33
C TYR A 67 3.34 5.95 -30.56
N ASN A 68 4.60 5.79 -30.98
CA ASN A 68 5.11 6.40 -32.19
C ASN A 68 5.09 5.39 -33.36
N ASP A 69 5.21 5.91 -34.59
CA ASP A 69 5.14 5.10 -35.81
C ASP A 69 6.28 4.09 -35.94
N LEU A 70 7.36 4.24 -35.18
CA LEU A 70 8.52 3.35 -35.15
C LEU A 70 8.40 2.22 -34.12
N GLY A 71 7.25 2.07 -33.47
CA GLY A 71 7.00 1.06 -32.44
C GLY A 71 7.57 1.43 -31.05
N GLY A 72 8.11 2.64 -30.90
CA GLY A 72 8.52 3.20 -29.62
C GLY A 72 7.39 3.96 -28.92
N LYS A 73 7.74 4.69 -27.87
CA LYS A 73 6.83 5.54 -27.10
C LYS A 73 7.44 6.90 -26.82
N GLU A 74 6.61 7.92 -26.77
CA GLU A 74 7.01 9.27 -26.36
C GLU A 74 6.06 9.82 -25.29
N LYS A 75 6.54 10.73 -24.44
CA LYS A 75 5.71 11.36 -23.40
C LYS A 75 4.73 12.33 -24.07
N ALA A 76 3.44 12.13 -23.86
CA ALA A 76 2.36 12.94 -24.41
C ALA A 76 2.11 14.21 -23.57
N VAL A 77 3.14 15.04 -23.38
CA VAL A 77 3.12 16.22 -22.49
C VAL A 77 2.04 17.25 -22.89
N LYS A 78 1.70 17.32 -24.18
CA LYS A 78 0.69 18.24 -24.71
C LYS A 78 -0.75 17.77 -24.49
N HIS A 79 -0.94 16.51 -24.09
CA HIS A 79 -2.28 15.97 -23.87
C HIS A 79 -2.87 16.53 -22.56
N PRO A 80 -4.17 16.96 -22.53
CA PRO A 80 -4.78 17.54 -21.34
C PRO A 80 -4.67 16.65 -20.08
N LEU A 81 -4.84 15.34 -20.26
CA LEU A 81 -4.74 14.36 -19.18
C LEU A 81 -3.34 14.27 -18.56
N TYR A 82 -2.27 14.64 -19.28
CA TYR A 82 -0.90 14.57 -18.77
C TYR A 82 -0.74 15.43 -17.51
N ARG A 83 -1.18 16.69 -17.55
CA ARG A 83 -1.11 17.60 -16.39
C ARG A 83 -1.90 17.07 -15.19
N VAL A 84 -3.09 16.55 -15.41
CA VAL A 84 -3.96 16.00 -14.35
C VAL A 84 -3.31 14.81 -13.65
N LEU A 85 -2.60 13.95 -14.38
CA LEU A 85 -1.96 12.77 -13.81
C LEU A 85 -0.58 13.07 -13.19
N HIS A 86 0.20 13.94 -13.85
CA HIS A 86 1.59 14.16 -13.51
C HIS A 86 1.78 15.30 -12.50
N ASP A 87 1.08 16.43 -12.67
CA ASP A 87 1.31 17.64 -11.91
C ASP A 87 0.23 17.89 -10.85
N GLU A 88 -0.98 18.19 -11.28
CA GLU A 88 -2.09 18.63 -10.44
C GLU A 88 -3.40 17.97 -10.82
N PRO A 89 -3.87 16.97 -10.08
CA PRO A 89 -5.15 16.30 -10.33
C PRO A 89 -6.36 17.22 -10.10
N ASN A 90 -6.23 18.23 -9.24
CA ASN A 90 -7.22 19.26 -8.94
C ASN A 90 -6.52 20.46 -8.27
N PRO A 91 -7.20 21.62 -8.12
CA PRO A 91 -6.60 22.83 -7.52
C PRO A 91 -6.22 22.71 -6.04
N GLU A 92 -6.65 21.65 -5.35
CA GLU A 92 -6.46 21.47 -3.90
C GLU A 92 -5.28 20.56 -3.58
N MET A 93 -4.84 19.73 -4.55
CA MET A 93 -3.89 18.64 -4.31
C MET A 93 -2.81 18.56 -5.38
N THR A 94 -1.59 18.29 -4.94
CA THR A 94 -0.52 17.84 -5.85
C THR A 94 -0.76 16.40 -6.27
N SER A 95 -0.16 15.97 -7.36
CA SER A 95 -0.23 14.59 -7.82
C SER A 95 0.33 13.59 -6.80
N PHE A 96 1.31 14.00 -5.98
CA PHE A 96 1.84 13.18 -4.88
C PHE A 96 0.75 12.92 -3.83
N ILE A 97 0.12 13.97 -3.29
CA ILE A 97 -0.92 13.85 -2.25
C ILE A 97 -2.12 13.04 -2.76
N PHE A 98 -2.52 13.26 -4.01
CA PHE A 98 -3.60 12.48 -4.62
C PHE A 98 -3.28 10.99 -4.67
N ARG A 99 -2.09 10.61 -5.17
CA ARG A 99 -1.68 9.21 -5.25
C ARG A 99 -1.52 8.57 -3.86
N GLU A 100 -0.94 9.31 -2.91
CA GLU A 100 -0.81 8.87 -1.52
C GLU A 100 -2.18 8.59 -0.89
N THR A 101 -3.13 9.52 -1.03
CA THR A 101 -4.51 9.39 -0.54
C THR A 101 -5.20 8.19 -1.16
N MET A 102 -5.20 8.08 -2.47
CA MET A 102 -5.84 6.97 -3.18
C MET A 102 -5.21 5.61 -2.83
N MET A 103 -3.88 5.56 -2.65
CA MET A 103 -3.21 4.33 -2.25
C MET A 103 -3.53 3.97 -0.80
N SER A 104 -3.61 4.93 0.11
CA SER A 104 -4.06 4.69 1.48
C SER A 104 -5.50 4.15 1.53
N HIS A 105 -6.37 4.64 0.66
CA HIS A 105 -7.74 4.10 0.51
C HIS A 105 -7.73 2.63 0.08
N LEU A 106 -6.88 2.27 -0.88
CA LEU A 106 -6.72 0.87 -1.32
C LEU A 106 -6.25 -0.04 -0.19
N LEU A 107 -5.28 0.41 0.61
CA LEU A 107 -4.69 -0.37 1.69
C LEU A 107 -5.61 -0.52 2.90
N LEU A 108 -6.48 0.45 3.14
CA LEU A 108 -7.40 0.43 4.28
C LEU A 108 -8.76 -0.19 3.92
N TRP A 109 -9.37 0.21 2.82
CA TRP A 109 -10.73 -0.22 2.41
C TRP A 109 -10.74 -1.19 1.22
N GLY A 110 -9.60 -1.45 0.61
CA GLY A 110 -9.50 -2.33 -0.55
C GLY A 110 -9.99 -1.74 -1.86
N ASN A 111 -10.43 -0.49 -1.85
CA ASN A 111 -10.90 0.24 -3.03
C ASN A 111 -10.49 1.70 -2.93
N ALA A 112 -10.17 2.31 -4.07
CA ALA A 112 -10.00 3.76 -4.17
C ALA A 112 -10.92 4.32 -5.24
N TYR A 113 -11.55 5.45 -4.93
CA TYR A 113 -12.48 6.12 -5.81
C TYR A 113 -12.10 7.57 -5.97
N ALA A 114 -12.20 8.08 -7.20
CA ALA A 114 -12.13 9.51 -7.46
C ALA A 114 -13.23 9.91 -8.43
N GLN A 115 -13.88 11.05 -8.17
CA GLN A 115 -14.80 11.65 -9.11
C GLN A 115 -14.02 12.27 -10.27
N ILE A 116 -14.48 12.00 -11.49
CA ILE A 116 -13.89 12.54 -12.71
C ILE A 116 -14.73 13.76 -13.13
N ILE A 117 -14.10 14.91 -13.17
CA ILE A 117 -14.71 16.12 -13.74
C ILE A 117 -14.27 16.24 -15.19
N ARG A 118 -15.24 16.37 -16.10
CA ARG A 118 -15.00 16.49 -17.53
C ARG A 118 -15.57 17.78 -18.08
N ASN A 119 -14.97 18.27 -19.16
CA ASN A 119 -15.55 19.38 -19.93
C ASN A 119 -16.61 18.89 -20.92
N GLY A 120 -17.25 19.83 -21.65
CA GLY A 120 -18.26 19.51 -22.67
C GLY A 120 -17.76 18.68 -23.87
N LYS A 121 -16.44 18.52 -24.02
CA LYS A 121 -15.79 17.68 -25.03
C LYS A 121 -15.46 16.28 -24.51
N GLY A 122 -15.68 16.00 -23.22
CA GLY A 122 -15.36 14.74 -22.56
C GLY A 122 -13.91 14.64 -22.05
N GLU A 123 -13.11 15.70 -22.17
CA GLU A 123 -11.74 15.73 -21.65
C GLU A 123 -11.74 15.84 -20.14
N VAL A 124 -10.84 15.13 -19.47
CA VAL A 124 -10.70 15.14 -18.02
C VAL A 124 -10.04 16.44 -17.57
N LEU A 125 -10.74 17.18 -16.71
CA LEU A 125 -10.25 18.45 -16.14
C LEU A 125 -9.69 18.26 -14.72
N ALA A 126 -10.31 17.40 -13.90
CA ALA A 126 -9.89 17.19 -12.53
C ALA A 126 -10.33 15.81 -12.00
N LEU A 127 -9.64 15.37 -10.94
CA LEU A 127 -9.92 14.16 -10.18
C LEU A 127 -10.01 14.51 -8.69
N TYR A 128 -11.14 14.17 -8.04
CA TYR A 128 -11.35 14.40 -6.61
C TYR A 128 -11.52 13.06 -5.88
N PRO A 129 -10.65 12.72 -4.90
CA PRO A 129 -10.79 11.50 -4.14
C PRO A 129 -12.12 11.45 -3.39
N LEU A 130 -12.77 10.29 -3.40
CA LEU A 130 -14.00 10.00 -2.66
C LEU A 130 -13.73 8.96 -1.57
N MET A 131 -14.29 9.18 -0.39
CA MET A 131 -14.11 8.28 0.76
C MET A 131 -14.75 6.91 0.51
N PRO A 132 -13.97 5.80 0.55
CA PRO A 132 -14.49 4.48 0.20
C PRO A 132 -15.58 3.95 1.15
N ASN A 133 -15.53 4.33 2.41
CA ASN A 133 -16.55 3.95 3.40
C ASN A 133 -17.91 4.59 3.17
N ARG A 134 -17.99 5.57 2.26
CA ARG A 134 -19.23 6.26 1.85
C ARG A 134 -19.67 5.83 0.45
N MET A 135 -18.95 4.92 -0.19
CA MET A 135 -19.22 4.46 -1.55
C MET A 135 -19.85 3.08 -1.54
N LYS A 136 -20.99 2.93 -2.21
CA LYS A 136 -21.60 1.65 -2.52
C LYS A 136 -21.55 1.42 -4.01
N VAL A 137 -21.11 0.24 -4.42
CA VAL A 137 -21.08 -0.20 -5.81
C VAL A 137 -22.16 -1.24 -6.00
N ASP A 138 -23.07 -1.03 -6.96
CA ASP A 138 -24.22 -1.92 -7.17
C ASP A 138 -24.63 -1.94 -8.66
N ARG A 139 -25.60 -2.79 -9.01
CA ARG A 139 -26.17 -2.89 -10.35
C ARG A 139 -27.66 -2.60 -10.32
N ASP A 140 -28.14 -1.88 -11.33
CA ASP A 140 -29.55 -1.63 -11.51
C ASP A 140 -30.30 -2.92 -11.94
N GLU A 141 -31.64 -2.82 -12.07
CA GLU A 141 -32.49 -3.94 -12.52
C GLU A 141 -32.14 -4.45 -13.92
N ARG A 142 -31.48 -3.63 -14.73
CA ARG A 142 -31.02 -3.97 -16.07
C ARG A 142 -29.61 -4.56 -16.10
N GLY A 143 -28.93 -4.62 -14.93
CA GLY A 143 -27.57 -5.11 -14.78
C GLY A 143 -26.49 -4.05 -15.01
N ASN A 144 -26.85 -2.77 -15.24
CA ASN A 144 -25.86 -1.70 -15.39
C ASN A 144 -25.23 -1.33 -14.06
N LEU A 145 -23.90 -1.20 -14.05
CA LEU A 145 -23.15 -0.78 -12.88
C LEU A 145 -23.44 0.68 -12.55
N TYR A 146 -23.59 0.99 -11.28
CA TYR A 146 -23.66 2.35 -10.75
C TYR A 146 -22.98 2.46 -9.39
N TYR A 147 -22.68 3.69 -8.97
CA TYR A 147 -22.07 4.03 -7.70
C TYR A 147 -23.03 4.93 -6.92
N GLU A 148 -23.21 4.66 -5.63
CA GLU A 148 -23.94 5.52 -4.72
C GLU A 148 -22.96 6.10 -3.72
N TYR A 149 -22.84 7.42 -3.69
CA TYR A 149 -21.99 8.14 -2.75
C TYR A 149 -22.84 8.89 -1.74
N MET A 150 -22.53 8.70 -0.46
CA MET A 150 -23.22 9.34 0.65
C MET A 150 -22.48 10.62 1.04
N HIS A 151 -23.08 11.77 0.72
CA HIS A 151 -22.57 13.06 1.19
C HIS A 151 -22.94 13.29 2.67
N GLU A 152 -22.00 13.80 3.45
CA GLU A 152 -22.33 14.45 4.73
C GLU A 152 -22.85 15.84 4.41
N SER A 153 -24.10 16.14 4.77
CA SER A 153 -24.58 17.53 4.75
C SER A 153 -24.00 18.26 5.95
N ASP A 154 -23.27 19.35 5.72
CA ASP A 154 -22.73 20.24 6.75
C ASP A 154 -23.81 20.99 7.58
N GLU A 155 -25.06 20.85 7.21
CA GLU A 155 -26.14 21.42 7.99
C GLU A 155 -26.48 20.54 9.18
N ALA A 156 -25.95 20.90 10.34
CA ALA A 156 -26.17 20.31 11.65
C ALA A 156 -27.66 20.23 12.09
N LYS A 157 -28.63 20.45 11.21
CA LYS A 157 -30.07 20.51 11.50
C LYS A 157 -30.92 19.53 10.71
N THR A 158 -30.46 18.88 9.68
CA THR A 158 -31.22 17.85 8.96
C THR A 158 -30.36 16.65 8.69
N MET A 159 -30.54 15.58 9.47
CA MET A 159 -29.90 14.27 9.26
C MET A 159 -30.44 13.58 7.98
N LYS A 160 -30.39 14.24 6.83
CA LYS A 160 -30.63 13.62 5.54
C LYS A 160 -29.29 13.50 4.85
N ASN A 161 -28.66 12.32 4.98
CA ASN A 161 -27.57 11.92 4.11
C ASN A 161 -28.07 11.97 2.66
N GLU A 162 -27.53 12.87 1.86
CA GLU A 162 -27.86 12.95 0.45
C GLU A 162 -27.09 11.86 -0.29
N ILE A 163 -27.81 10.93 -0.91
CA ILE A 163 -27.20 9.87 -1.73
C ILE A 163 -27.18 10.36 -3.17
N VAL A 164 -25.98 10.52 -3.70
CA VAL A 164 -25.76 10.87 -5.11
C VAL A 164 -25.42 9.61 -5.88
N ARG A 165 -26.18 9.33 -6.95
CA ARG A 165 -25.90 8.23 -7.86
C ARG A 165 -25.01 8.70 -8.99
N LEU A 166 -23.83 8.07 -9.12
CA LEU A 166 -22.81 8.37 -10.10
C LEU A 166 -22.71 7.24 -11.14
N LYS A 167 -22.41 7.60 -12.38
CA LYS A 167 -22.20 6.63 -13.46
C LYS A 167 -20.74 6.14 -13.46
N PRO A 168 -20.47 4.94 -14.02
CA PRO A 168 -19.10 4.46 -14.18
C PRO A 168 -18.18 5.41 -14.97
N TYR A 169 -18.76 6.19 -15.88
CA TYR A 169 -18.04 7.19 -16.68
C TYR A 169 -17.49 8.36 -15.81
N ASP A 170 -18.15 8.65 -14.68
CA ASP A 170 -17.82 9.77 -13.82
C ASP A 170 -16.94 9.36 -12.63
N ILE A 171 -16.51 8.10 -12.58
CA ILE A 171 -15.73 7.55 -11.44
C ILE A 171 -14.46 6.84 -11.94
N LEU A 172 -13.33 7.26 -11.43
CA LEU A 172 -12.12 6.45 -11.44
C LEU A 172 -12.19 5.49 -10.25
N HIS A 173 -12.41 4.21 -10.52
CA HIS A 173 -12.39 3.16 -9.51
C HIS A 173 -11.18 2.26 -9.71
N ILE A 174 -10.35 2.15 -8.66
CA ILE A 174 -9.22 1.23 -8.60
C ILE A 174 -9.56 0.18 -7.54
N PRO A 175 -9.92 -1.05 -7.94
CA PRO A 175 -10.22 -2.12 -7.00
C PRO A 175 -8.95 -2.85 -6.57
N GLY A 176 -8.89 -3.25 -5.29
CA GLY A 176 -7.91 -4.20 -4.77
C GLY A 176 -8.26 -5.65 -5.14
N LEU A 177 -7.75 -6.60 -4.35
CA LEU A 177 -8.10 -8.01 -4.48
C LEU A 177 -9.55 -8.22 -4.01
N GLY A 178 -10.38 -8.85 -4.85
CA GLY A 178 -11.77 -9.20 -4.56
C GLY A 178 -12.19 -10.47 -5.27
N PHE A 179 -13.33 -11.07 -4.89
CA PHE A 179 -13.82 -12.31 -5.51
C PHE A 179 -14.58 -12.07 -6.81
N ASP A 180 -15.20 -10.92 -6.99
CA ASP A 180 -16.07 -10.63 -8.12
C ASP A 180 -15.41 -9.76 -9.20
N GLY A 181 -14.18 -9.31 -8.96
CA GLY A 181 -13.44 -8.44 -9.86
C GLY A 181 -13.99 -7.00 -9.95
N LEU A 182 -15.01 -6.65 -9.16
CA LEU A 182 -15.61 -5.32 -9.13
C LEU A 182 -15.19 -4.54 -7.88
N VAL A 183 -15.27 -5.19 -6.71
CA VAL A 183 -14.98 -4.55 -5.42
C VAL A 183 -13.89 -5.34 -4.71
N GLY A 184 -12.84 -4.64 -4.30
CA GLY A 184 -11.77 -5.19 -3.48
C GLY A 184 -12.19 -5.35 -2.03
N TYR A 185 -11.63 -6.34 -1.33
CA TYR A 185 -11.78 -6.51 0.12
C TYR A 185 -10.83 -5.61 0.88
N SER A 186 -11.30 -5.06 2.01
CA SER A 186 -10.43 -4.33 2.93
C SER A 186 -9.34 -5.26 3.47
N PRO A 187 -8.05 -4.96 3.26
CA PRO A 187 -6.95 -5.71 3.87
C PRO A 187 -7.04 -5.72 5.39
N ILE A 188 -7.53 -4.63 6.00
CA ILE A 188 -7.74 -4.53 7.44
C ILE A 188 -8.81 -5.51 7.92
N ALA A 189 -9.93 -5.60 7.21
CA ALA A 189 -11.01 -6.54 7.55
C ALA A 189 -10.55 -8.00 7.39
N MET A 190 -9.77 -8.30 6.36
CA MET A 190 -9.21 -9.65 6.14
C MET A 190 -8.21 -10.04 7.21
N ALA A 191 -7.44 -9.09 7.72
CA ALA A 191 -6.40 -9.27 8.73
C ALA A 191 -6.87 -8.98 10.17
N LYS A 192 -8.17 -8.76 10.38
CA LYS A 192 -8.71 -8.26 11.66
C LYS A 192 -8.27 -9.06 12.89
N ASN A 193 -8.15 -10.38 12.78
CA ASN A 193 -7.74 -11.22 13.91
C ASN A 193 -6.25 -11.02 14.27
N ALA A 194 -5.37 -10.92 13.29
CA ALA A 194 -3.95 -10.64 13.52
C ALA A 194 -3.76 -9.24 14.13
N ILE A 195 -4.45 -8.24 13.57
CA ILE A 195 -4.42 -6.87 14.09
C ILE A 195 -5.02 -6.80 15.50
N GLY A 196 -6.15 -7.49 15.74
CA GLY A 196 -6.79 -7.55 17.06
C GLY A 196 -5.91 -8.22 18.12
N MET A 197 -5.18 -9.27 17.74
CA MET A 197 -4.21 -9.91 18.64
C MET A 197 -3.05 -8.96 18.98
N ALA A 198 -2.54 -8.24 17.99
CA ALA A 198 -1.47 -7.28 18.19
C ALA A 198 -1.92 -6.12 19.11
N ILE A 199 -3.14 -5.59 18.95
CA ILE A 199 -3.72 -4.58 19.86
C ILE A 199 -3.83 -5.15 21.28
N ALA A 200 -4.31 -6.40 21.43
CA ALA A 200 -4.42 -7.04 22.74
C ALA A 200 -3.06 -7.21 23.41
N CYS A 201 -2.01 -7.57 22.68
CA CYS A 201 -0.63 -7.65 23.18
C CYS A 201 -0.11 -6.28 23.63
N GLU A 202 -0.36 -5.21 22.87
CA GLU A 202 0.04 -3.86 23.28
C GLU A 202 -0.66 -3.40 24.56
N GLU A 203 -1.98 -3.62 24.66
CA GLU A 203 -2.73 -3.29 25.85
C GLU A 203 -2.31 -4.11 27.07
N PHE A 204 -2.01 -5.40 26.88
CA PHE A 204 -1.48 -6.24 27.95
C PHE A 204 -0.15 -5.70 28.47
N GLY A 205 0.77 -5.38 27.56
CA GLY A 205 2.05 -4.78 27.92
C GLY A 205 1.89 -3.43 28.63
N ALA A 206 1.02 -2.56 28.11
CA ALA A 206 0.74 -1.27 28.72
C ALA A 206 0.20 -1.42 30.16
N LYS A 207 -0.77 -2.33 30.37
CA LYS A 207 -1.31 -2.61 31.71
C LYS A 207 -0.27 -3.22 32.65
N PHE A 208 0.57 -4.12 32.14
CA PHE A 208 1.66 -4.72 32.92
C PHE A 208 2.62 -3.65 33.44
N PHE A 209 3.08 -2.74 32.57
CA PHE A 209 3.96 -1.65 32.96
C PHE A 209 3.25 -0.60 33.85
N THR A 210 2.00 -0.26 33.55
CA THR A 210 1.22 0.69 34.36
C THR A 210 1.02 0.17 35.80
N ASN A 211 0.88 -1.13 35.98
CA ASN A 211 0.75 -1.76 37.30
C ASN A 211 2.10 -2.00 37.98
N GLY A 212 3.18 -1.37 37.50
CA GLY A 212 4.52 -1.43 38.11
C GLY A 212 5.26 -2.73 37.83
N ALA A 213 4.89 -3.46 36.79
CA ALA A 213 5.42 -4.78 36.43
C ALA A 213 5.33 -5.82 37.59
N THR A 214 4.51 -5.51 38.60
CA THR A 214 4.25 -6.43 39.71
C THR A 214 3.16 -7.43 39.30
N PRO A 215 3.44 -8.72 39.40
CA PRO A 215 2.42 -9.73 39.18
C PRO A 215 1.26 -9.55 40.16
N GLY A 216 0.05 -9.79 39.66
CA GLY A 216 -1.11 -9.93 40.56
C GLY A 216 -0.85 -11.02 41.59
N GLY A 217 -1.29 -10.82 42.82
CA GLY A 217 -1.06 -11.77 43.90
C GLY A 217 -2.24 -11.85 44.86
N VAL A 218 -2.18 -12.84 45.74
CA VAL A 218 -3.09 -12.97 46.89
C VAL A 218 -2.35 -12.50 48.13
N LEU A 219 -2.97 -11.56 48.84
CA LEU A 219 -2.60 -11.27 50.21
C LEU A 219 -3.36 -12.23 51.12
N GLU A 220 -2.65 -13.17 51.73
CA GLU A 220 -3.19 -14.10 52.70
C GLU A 220 -3.06 -13.50 54.11
N HIS A 221 -4.15 -13.53 54.87
CA HIS A 221 -4.20 -13.09 56.27
C HIS A 221 -4.65 -14.26 57.15
N PRO A 222 -3.98 -14.54 58.29
CA PRO A 222 -4.28 -15.70 59.13
C PRO A 222 -5.64 -15.61 59.87
N GLY A 223 -6.25 -14.44 59.91
CA GLY A 223 -7.56 -14.21 60.55
C GLY A 223 -8.61 -13.65 59.58
N THR A 224 -9.78 -13.32 60.10
CA THR A 224 -10.85 -12.73 59.29
C THR A 224 -10.68 -11.21 59.19
N LEU A 225 -10.58 -10.70 57.96
CA LEU A 225 -10.48 -9.26 57.69
C LEU A 225 -11.89 -8.63 57.73
N THR A 226 -12.00 -7.56 58.50
CA THR A 226 -13.30 -6.82 58.60
C THR A 226 -13.55 -5.95 57.37
N LYS A 227 -12.51 -5.49 56.68
CA LYS A 227 -12.57 -4.61 55.53
C LYS A 227 -11.49 -4.96 54.51
N PRO A 228 -11.61 -6.06 53.78
CA PRO A 228 -10.62 -6.50 52.82
C PRO A 228 -10.39 -5.51 51.64
N GLU A 229 -11.43 -4.71 51.35
CA GLU A 229 -11.37 -3.72 50.26
C GLU A 229 -10.41 -2.58 50.59
N GLN A 230 -10.39 -2.09 51.83
CA GLN A 230 -9.49 -1.02 52.23
C GLN A 230 -8.00 -1.47 52.17
N ILE A 231 -7.72 -2.73 52.50
CA ILE A 231 -6.37 -3.27 52.41
C ILE A 231 -5.96 -3.37 50.94
N ARG A 232 -6.86 -3.81 50.07
CA ARG A 232 -6.62 -3.88 48.62
C ARG A 232 -6.37 -2.49 48.00
N GLU A 233 -7.15 -1.49 48.38
CA GLU A 233 -6.96 -0.11 47.95
C GLU A 233 -5.65 0.48 48.43
N SER A 234 -5.33 0.35 49.74
CA SER A 234 -4.07 0.82 50.32
C SER A 234 -2.86 0.11 49.67
N TRP A 235 -2.97 -1.18 49.37
CA TRP A 235 -1.94 -1.92 48.64
C TRP A 235 -1.75 -1.35 47.23
N HIS A 236 -2.84 -1.10 46.54
CA HIS A 236 -2.79 -0.56 45.15
C HIS A 236 -2.22 0.86 45.14
N GLU A 237 -2.58 1.72 46.07
CA GLU A 237 -2.05 3.08 46.20
C GLU A 237 -0.56 3.09 46.54
N THR A 238 -0.11 2.18 47.37
CA THR A 238 1.27 2.14 47.87
C THR A 238 2.23 1.46 46.86
N PHE A 239 1.80 0.39 46.21
CA PHE A 239 2.65 -0.48 45.39
C PHE A 239 2.19 -0.54 43.91
N GLY A 240 1.01 -0.04 43.57
CA GLY A 240 0.53 0.04 42.22
C GLY A 240 1.17 1.19 41.44
N GLY A 241 1.29 1.00 40.11
CA GLY A 241 1.82 2.03 39.18
C GLY A 241 3.34 2.00 39.02
N SER A 242 3.79 2.49 37.86
CA SER A 242 5.22 2.51 37.48
C SER A 242 6.09 3.38 38.40
N ALA A 243 5.51 4.41 39.03
CA ALA A 243 6.19 5.27 39.98
C ALA A 243 6.53 4.57 41.33
N ASN A 244 5.82 3.48 41.63
CA ASN A 244 6.00 2.72 42.88
C ASN A 244 6.74 1.39 42.65
N ALA A 245 7.20 1.13 41.47
CA ALA A 245 7.92 -0.09 41.12
C ALA A 245 9.20 -0.21 41.97
N GLY A 246 9.43 -1.39 42.55
CA GLY A 246 10.62 -1.66 43.38
C GLY A 246 10.52 -1.21 44.85
N LYS A 247 9.39 -0.68 45.33
CA LYS A 247 9.19 -0.41 46.74
C LYS A 247 9.14 -1.70 47.55
N ILE A 248 9.75 -1.68 48.71
CA ILE A 248 9.72 -2.82 49.65
C ILE A 248 8.39 -2.83 50.39
N ALA A 249 7.68 -3.95 50.32
CA ALA A 249 6.45 -4.16 51.07
C ALA A 249 6.78 -4.71 52.46
N VAL A 250 6.23 -4.06 53.50
CA VAL A 250 6.22 -4.58 54.85
C VAL A 250 4.84 -5.11 55.15
N LEU A 251 4.76 -6.41 55.48
CA LEU A 251 3.50 -7.09 55.79
C LEU A 251 3.38 -7.25 57.29
N GLU A 252 2.28 -6.76 57.86
CA GLU A 252 2.00 -6.83 59.29
C GLU A 252 1.07 -8.02 59.63
N GLU A 253 0.93 -8.36 60.88
CA GLU A 253 -0.02 -9.34 61.42
C GLU A 253 0.04 -10.74 60.78
N GLY A 254 1.21 -11.14 60.28
CA GLY A 254 1.42 -12.46 59.70
C GLY A 254 0.86 -12.61 58.29
N MET A 255 0.50 -11.51 57.60
CA MET A 255 0.11 -11.53 56.20
C MET A 255 1.25 -12.09 55.32
N LYS A 256 0.84 -12.83 54.29
CA LYS A 256 1.74 -13.35 53.25
C LYS A 256 1.30 -12.90 51.86
N TYR A 257 2.24 -12.56 51.01
CA TYR A 257 1.99 -12.27 49.63
C TYR A 257 2.38 -13.47 48.76
N HIS A 258 1.43 -13.99 48.01
CA HIS A 258 1.64 -15.06 47.05
C HIS A 258 1.41 -14.52 45.64
N PRO A 259 2.44 -14.38 44.80
CA PRO A 259 2.24 -14.00 43.40
C PRO A 259 1.48 -15.09 42.66
N ILE A 260 0.36 -14.72 42.01
CA ILE A 260 -0.45 -15.65 41.19
C ILE A 260 -0.05 -15.60 39.72
N SER A 261 0.66 -14.54 39.29
CA SER A 261 0.92 -14.40 37.88
C SER A 261 1.99 -15.38 37.43
N ILE A 262 1.69 -16.03 36.31
CA ILE A 262 2.70 -16.62 35.44
C ILE A 262 3.60 -15.45 35.05
N ASN A 263 4.84 -15.46 35.51
CA ASN A 263 5.84 -14.50 35.04
C ASN A 263 5.95 -14.68 33.52
N PRO A 264 5.41 -13.79 32.70
CA PRO A 264 5.59 -13.95 31.25
C PRO A 264 7.11 -13.86 31.10
N ASN A 265 7.75 -14.95 30.66
CA ASN A 265 9.14 -14.88 30.27
C ASN A 265 9.26 -13.65 29.36
N GLU A 266 9.98 -12.64 29.82
CA GLU A 266 10.10 -11.36 29.10
C GLU A 266 10.50 -11.60 27.65
N ALA A 267 11.31 -12.62 27.38
CA ALA A 267 11.68 -13.11 26.07
C ALA A 267 10.46 -13.55 25.24
N GLN A 268 9.51 -14.32 25.80
CA GLN A 268 8.32 -14.79 25.06
C GLN A 268 7.37 -13.66 24.71
N PHE A 269 7.26 -12.65 25.57
CA PHE A 269 6.43 -11.47 25.27
C PHE A 269 7.03 -10.64 24.11
N LEU A 270 8.35 -10.42 24.15
CA LEU A 270 9.05 -9.71 23.06
C LEU A 270 9.01 -10.48 21.76
N GLU A 271 9.19 -11.80 21.79
CA GLU A 271 9.06 -12.68 20.63
C GLU A 271 7.64 -12.63 20.05
N THR A 272 6.61 -12.64 20.90
CA THR A 272 5.22 -12.54 20.46
C THR A 272 4.94 -11.20 19.77
N ARG A 273 5.40 -10.09 20.35
CA ARG A 273 5.26 -8.76 19.71
C ARG A 273 5.96 -8.72 18.36
N LYS A 274 7.15 -9.26 18.26
CA LYS A 274 7.90 -9.33 17.01
C LYS A 274 7.22 -10.20 15.98
N PHE A 275 6.67 -11.35 16.40
CA PHE A 275 5.86 -12.19 15.53
C PHE A 275 4.65 -11.43 14.96
N GLN A 276 3.91 -10.68 15.80
CA GLN A 276 2.75 -9.90 15.36
C GLN A 276 3.15 -8.79 14.37
N LEU A 277 4.28 -8.14 14.58
CA LEU A 277 4.82 -7.14 13.65
C LEU A 277 5.09 -7.78 12.27
N ASN A 278 5.72 -8.94 12.25
CA ASN A 278 6.00 -9.69 11.02
C ASN A 278 4.73 -10.22 10.34
N GLU A 279 3.70 -10.61 11.09
CA GLU A 279 2.38 -10.97 10.54
C GLU A 279 1.74 -9.78 9.81
N ILE A 280 1.78 -8.59 10.42
CA ILE A 280 1.26 -7.36 9.78
C ILE A 280 2.07 -7.02 8.51
N ALA A 281 3.40 -7.07 8.58
CA ALA A 281 4.25 -6.85 7.42
C ALA A 281 3.93 -7.80 6.26
N ARG A 282 3.66 -9.08 6.57
CA ARG A 282 3.28 -10.11 5.59
C ARG A 282 1.96 -9.81 4.89
N ILE A 283 0.96 -9.27 5.60
CA ILE A 283 -0.33 -8.87 5.02
C ILE A 283 -0.14 -7.83 3.92
N PHE A 284 0.74 -6.85 4.17
CA PHE A 284 1.05 -5.79 3.21
C PHE A 284 2.20 -6.16 2.25
N ARG A 285 2.80 -7.35 2.38
CA ARG A 285 3.97 -7.81 1.61
C ARG A 285 5.18 -6.88 1.72
N ILE A 286 5.37 -6.29 2.91
CA ILE A 286 6.51 -5.41 3.15
C ILE A 286 7.64 -6.22 3.79
N PRO A 287 8.87 -6.14 3.24
CA PRO A 287 10.04 -6.73 3.88
C PRO A 287 10.26 -6.16 5.28
N PRO A 288 10.56 -7.00 6.29
CA PRO A 288 10.68 -6.56 7.69
C PRO A 288 11.69 -5.44 7.92
N HIS A 289 12.77 -5.37 7.15
CA HIS A 289 13.79 -4.32 7.27
C HIS A 289 13.22 -2.92 7.01
N LEU A 290 12.22 -2.77 6.13
CA LEU A 290 11.58 -1.48 5.83
C LEU A 290 10.73 -0.95 7.00
N ILE A 291 10.27 -1.83 7.90
CA ILE A 291 9.55 -1.45 9.12
C ILE A 291 10.43 -1.48 10.37
N GLY A 292 11.75 -1.56 10.18
CA GLY A 292 12.74 -1.48 11.25
C GLY A 292 13.12 -2.80 11.94
N ASP A 293 12.68 -3.96 11.44
CA ASP A 293 13.14 -5.27 11.92
C ASP A 293 14.37 -5.73 11.12
N LEU A 294 15.56 -5.57 11.72
CA LEU A 294 16.85 -5.87 11.10
C LEU A 294 17.47 -7.18 11.59
N ASP A 295 16.80 -7.95 12.43
CA ASP A 295 17.40 -9.09 13.17
C ASP A 295 18.02 -10.19 12.29
N LYS A 296 17.59 -10.34 11.06
CA LYS A 296 18.10 -11.35 10.12
C LYS A 296 18.63 -10.72 8.83
N SER A 297 18.95 -9.44 8.87
CA SER A 297 19.32 -8.67 7.68
C SER A 297 20.84 -8.57 7.56
N SER A 298 21.42 -9.04 6.44
CA SER A 298 22.77 -8.69 5.97
C SER A 298 22.64 -7.67 4.85
N PHE A 299 23.69 -6.91 4.56
CA PHE A 299 23.66 -5.89 3.50
C PHE A 299 23.24 -6.45 2.13
N SER A 300 23.74 -7.61 1.73
CA SER A 300 23.35 -8.27 0.49
C SER A 300 21.89 -8.71 0.46
N ASN A 301 21.34 -9.13 1.61
CA ASN A 301 19.94 -9.50 1.72
C ASN A 301 19.01 -8.29 1.66
N ILE A 302 19.42 -7.14 2.20
CA ILE A 302 18.62 -5.90 2.16
C ILE A 302 18.47 -5.41 0.72
N GLU A 303 19.55 -5.41 -0.07
CA GLU A 303 19.49 -5.02 -1.48
C GLU A 303 18.54 -5.94 -2.28
N GLN A 304 18.71 -7.24 -2.12
CA GLN A 304 17.84 -8.22 -2.77
C GLN A 304 16.37 -8.05 -2.35
N GLN A 305 16.10 -7.88 -1.06
CA GLN A 305 14.75 -7.66 -0.53
C GLN A 305 14.14 -6.33 -1.04
N SER A 306 14.95 -5.31 -1.25
CA SER A 306 14.50 -4.04 -1.83
C SER A 306 14.07 -4.20 -3.29
N LEU A 307 14.79 -4.98 -4.09
CA LEU A 307 14.40 -5.34 -5.45
C LEU A 307 13.11 -6.19 -5.46
N GLU A 308 13.00 -7.14 -4.55
CA GLU A 308 11.80 -7.98 -4.38
C GLU A 308 10.59 -7.14 -3.98
N PHE A 309 10.76 -6.14 -3.12
CA PHE A 309 9.71 -5.20 -2.76
C PHE A 309 9.16 -4.46 -3.98
N VAL A 310 10.04 -3.97 -4.87
CA VAL A 310 9.60 -3.33 -6.11
C VAL A 310 8.84 -4.33 -6.99
N LYS A 311 9.40 -5.51 -7.23
CA LYS A 311 8.88 -6.51 -8.17
C LYS A 311 7.58 -7.18 -7.70
N TYR A 312 7.50 -7.55 -6.43
CA TYR A 312 6.40 -8.39 -5.92
C TYR A 312 5.37 -7.61 -5.11
N THR A 313 5.73 -6.44 -4.60
CA THR A 313 4.83 -5.62 -3.79
C THR A 313 4.33 -4.40 -4.55
N LEU A 314 5.22 -3.58 -5.11
CA LEU A 314 4.81 -2.34 -5.77
C LEU A 314 4.23 -2.59 -7.18
N ASP A 315 4.92 -3.36 -8.02
CA ASP A 315 4.52 -3.54 -9.43
C ASP A 315 3.06 -4.01 -9.61
N PRO A 316 2.52 -4.99 -8.83
CA PRO A 316 1.12 -5.35 -8.92
C PRO A 316 0.13 -4.20 -8.63
N TRP A 317 0.50 -3.28 -7.73
CA TRP A 317 -0.30 -2.09 -7.46
C TRP A 317 -0.23 -1.11 -8.61
N LEU A 318 0.96 -0.86 -9.15
CA LEU A 318 1.17 0.05 -10.29
C LEU A 318 0.39 -0.39 -11.52
N VAL A 319 0.43 -1.70 -11.84
CA VAL A 319 -0.34 -2.28 -12.95
C VAL A 319 -1.85 -2.06 -12.74
N ARG A 320 -2.37 -2.23 -11.52
CA ARG A 320 -3.79 -1.95 -11.23
C ARG A 320 -4.15 -0.49 -11.48
N TRP A 321 -3.30 0.42 -11.05
CA TRP A 321 -3.46 1.85 -11.29
C TRP A 321 -3.44 2.17 -12.78
N GLU A 322 -2.43 1.74 -13.50
CA GLU A 322 -2.24 1.98 -14.94
C GLU A 322 -3.47 1.50 -15.73
N GLN A 323 -3.89 0.25 -15.49
CA GLN A 323 -5.04 -0.32 -16.17
C GLN A 323 -6.36 0.38 -15.82
N SER A 324 -6.57 0.75 -14.56
CA SER A 324 -7.78 1.46 -14.14
C SER A 324 -7.83 2.87 -14.74
N ILE A 325 -6.70 3.57 -14.78
CA ILE A 325 -6.58 4.88 -15.41
C ILE A 325 -6.86 4.79 -16.92
N ASN A 326 -6.19 3.88 -17.60
CA ASN A 326 -6.38 3.69 -19.06
C ASN A 326 -7.84 3.35 -19.40
N LYS A 327 -8.49 2.52 -18.55
CA LYS A 327 -9.89 2.14 -18.75
C LYS A 327 -10.86 3.31 -18.59
N ASN A 328 -10.66 4.16 -17.57
CA ASN A 328 -11.65 5.13 -17.14
C ASN A 328 -11.38 6.57 -17.63
N LEU A 329 -10.12 6.94 -17.87
CA LEU A 329 -9.74 8.31 -18.21
C LEU A 329 -9.47 8.52 -19.70
N LEU A 330 -9.07 7.48 -20.44
CA LEU A 330 -8.89 7.54 -21.90
C LEU A 330 -10.19 7.23 -22.62
N ASN A 331 -10.48 7.98 -23.69
CA ASN A 331 -11.59 7.69 -24.59
C ASN A 331 -11.27 6.45 -25.44
N GLU A 332 -12.29 5.80 -26.02
CA GLU A 332 -12.10 4.58 -26.82
C GLU A 332 -11.11 4.78 -28.00
N ASN A 333 -11.12 5.95 -28.63
CA ASN A 333 -10.21 6.28 -29.73
C ASN A 333 -8.77 6.50 -29.22
N GLU A 334 -8.60 7.00 -28.00
CA GLU A 334 -7.30 7.27 -27.39
C GLU A 334 -6.62 6.00 -26.88
N LYS A 335 -7.39 4.98 -26.47
CA LYS A 335 -6.85 3.72 -25.92
C LYS A 335 -5.94 2.95 -26.87
N SER A 336 -6.06 3.18 -28.17
CA SER A 336 -5.18 2.57 -29.18
C SER A 336 -3.86 3.32 -29.36
N GLU A 337 -3.83 4.62 -29.01
CA GLU A 337 -2.68 5.50 -29.23
C GLU A 337 -1.93 5.83 -27.94
N TYR A 338 -2.65 5.91 -26.80
CA TYR A 338 -2.12 6.39 -25.52
C TYR A 338 -2.23 5.34 -24.43
N PHE A 339 -1.28 5.38 -23.51
CA PHE A 339 -1.32 4.58 -22.28
C PHE A 339 -0.58 5.30 -21.16
N THR A 340 -0.95 4.99 -19.92
CA THR A 340 -0.25 5.50 -18.74
C THR A 340 0.76 4.48 -18.22
N LYS A 341 1.88 4.96 -17.72
CA LYS A 341 2.94 4.13 -17.13
C LYS A 341 3.64 4.88 -16.01
N PHE A 342 3.85 4.19 -14.88
CA PHE A 342 4.74 4.68 -13.84
C PHE A 342 6.20 4.53 -14.26
N ASN A 343 7.01 5.52 -13.89
CA ASN A 343 8.45 5.42 -14.06
C ASN A 343 9.09 4.84 -12.79
N LEU A 344 9.55 3.61 -12.89
CA LEU A 344 10.21 2.87 -11.80
C LEU A 344 11.72 3.10 -11.75
N GLU A 345 12.30 3.79 -12.75
CA GLU A 345 13.74 3.93 -12.86
C GLU A 345 14.37 4.52 -11.59
N GLY A 346 13.67 5.46 -10.93
CA GLY A 346 14.14 6.06 -9.69
C GLY A 346 14.30 5.09 -8.53
N LEU A 347 13.41 4.08 -8.41
CA LEU A 347 13.47 3.05 -7.37
C LEU A 347 14.44 1.90 -7.70
N LEU A 348 14.54 1.58 -8.99
CA LEU A 348 15.44 0.53 -9.49
C LEU A 348 16.86 1.05 -9.66
N ARG A 349 17.07 2.35 -9.52
CA ARG A 349 18.40 2.94 -9.52
C ARG A 349 19.17 2.38 -8.33
N GLY A 350 19.96 1.32 -8.58
CA GLY A 350 20.96 0.83 -7.65
C GLY A 350 21.93 1.95 -7.23
N ASP A 351 23.00 1.61 -6.56
CA ASP A 351 24.02 2.58 -6.24
C ASP A 351 24.51 3.34 -7.51
N TYR A 352 25.14 4.47 -7.34
CA TYR A 352 25.68 5.28 -8.42
C TYR A 352 26.56 4.45 -9.37
N GLN A 353 27.32 3.50 -8.82
CA GLN A 353 28.26 2.68 -9.57
C GLN A 353 27.53 1.71 -10.53
N SER A 354 26.52 0.98 -10.04
CA SER A 354 25.71 0.07 -10.85
C SER A 354 25.00 0.81 -11.99
N ARG A 355 24.48 2.02 -11.70
CA ARG A 355 23.83 2.86 -12.70
C ARG A 355 24.80 3.31 -13.79
N MET A 356 25.98 3.81 -13.41
CA MET A 356 27.01 4.23 -14.38
C MET A 356 27.52 3.06 -15.23
N GLN A 357 27.65 1.87 -14.66
CA GLN A 357 27.94 0.66 -15.41
C GLN A 357 26.83 0.32 -16.42
N GLY A 358 25.58 0.40 -16.03
CA GLY A 358 24.44 0.21 -16.93
C GLY A 358 24.45 1.19 -18.10
N TYR A 359 24.75 2.47 -17.86
CA TYR A 359 24.87 3.47 -18.91
C TYR A 359 26.06 3.19 -19.86
N ALA A 360 27.18 2.79 -19.30
CA ALA A 360 28.34 2.41 -20.12
C ALA A 360 27.99 1.24 -21.06
N VAL A 361 27.30 0.22 -20.57
CA VAL A 361 26.80 -0.90 -21.39
C VAL A 361 25.81 -0.39 -22.46
N GLY A 362 24.90 0.53 -22.09
CA GLY A 362 23.95 1.12 -23.04
C GLY A 362 24.58 1.84 -24.20
N ILE A 363 25.60 2.66 -23.92
CA ILE A 363 26.36 3.36 -24.97
C ILE A 363 27.17 2.37 -25.81
N GLN A 364 27.91 1.45 -25.16
CA GLN A 364 28.80 0.51 -25.87
C GLN A 364 28.04 -0.42 -26.83
N ASN A 365 26.79 -0.74 -26.53
CA ASN A 365 25.94 -1.60 -27.35
C ASN A 365 25.01 -0.82 -28.30
N GLY A 366 25.08 0.51 -28.33
CA GLY A 366 24.39 1.34 -29.30
C GLY A 366 22.91 1.47 -29.10
N PHE A 367 22.35 1.17 -27.90
CA PHE A 367 20.91 1.37 -27.61
C PHE A 367 20.63 2.61 -26.74
N MET A 368 21.67 3.34 -26.31
CA MET A 368 21.56 4.64 -25.65
C MET A 368 22.51 5.65 -26.30
N SER A 369 22.03 6.87 -26.48
CA SER A 369 22.85 8.02 -26.86
C SER A 369 23.39 8.76 -25.63
N PRO A 370 24.42 9.61 -25.73
CA PRO A 370 24.85 10.49 -24.65
C PRO A 370 23.72 11.36 -24.09
N ASN A 371 22.84 11.88 -24.94
CA ASN A 371 21.71 12.72 -24.53
C ASN A 371 20.61 11.94 -23.81
N ASP A 372 20.41 10.66 -24.11
CA ASP A 372 19.49 9.83 -23.36
C ASP A 372 19.93 9.75 -21.88
N ILE A 373 21.22 9.52 -21.65
CA ILE A 373 21.80 9.46 -20.30
C ILE A 373 21.76 10.82 -19.61
N ARG A 374 22.13 11.90 -20.33
CA ARG A 374 22.08 13.26 -19.79
C ARG A 374 20.68 13.65 -19.39
N GLY A 375 19.67 13.27 -20.17
CA GLY A 375 18.26 13.45 -19.83
C GLY A 375 17.84 12.69 -18.57
N LEU A 376 18.32 11.46 -18.40
CA LEU A 376 18.06 10.65 -17.19
C LEU A 376 18.73 11.23 -15.94
N GLU A 377 19.89 11.88 -16.08
CA GLU A 377 20.64 12.51 -14.99
C GLU A 377 20.33 14.02 -14.81
N SER A 378 19.34 14.54 -15.56
CA SER A 378 18.96 15.97 -15.54
C SER A 378 20.13 16.92 -15.86
N LEU A 379 21.02 16.51 -16.77
CA LEU A 379 22.15 17.28 -17.27
C LEU A 379 21.74 18.00 -18.57
N ASP A 380 22.43 19.13 -18.86
CA ASP A 380 22.21 19.87 -20.11
C ASP A 380 22.52 18.98 -21.34
N MET A 381 21.70 19.07 -22.38
CA MET A 381 21.85 18.28 -23.59
C MET A 381 23.09 18.74 -24.39
N ILE A 382 23.78 17.79 -24.99
CA ILE A 382 24.86 18.08 -25.96
C ILE A 382 24.18 18.41 -27.30
N PRO A 383 24.59 19.51 -27.98
CA PRO A 383 24.07 19.84 -29.30
C PRO A 383 24.24 18.68 -30.29
N GLU A 384 23.28 18.52 -31.20
CA GLU A 384 23.27 17.42 -32.19
C GLU A 384 24.54 17.45 -33.08
N GLU A 385 24.99 18.64 -33.46
CA GLU A 385 26.21 18.86 -34.21
C GLU A 385 27.47 18.30 -33.51
N LYS A 386 27.43 18.15 -32.18
CA LYS A 386 28.51 17.58 -31.37
C LYS A 386 28.29 16.10 -31.04
N GLY A 387 27.33 15.46 -31.70
CA GLY A 387 27.08 14.03 -31.55
C GLY A 387 26.26 13.65 -30.29
N GLY A 388 25.54 14.57 -29.67
CA GLY A 388 24.74 14.31 -28.46
C GLY A 388 23.72 13.18 -28.63
N ASN A 389 23.14 13.05 -29.82
CA ASN A 389 22.14 12.04 -30.16
C ASN A 389 22.74 10.85 -30.94
N ALA A 390 24.06 10.77 -31.07
CA ALA A 390 24.70 9.69 -31.81
C ALA A 390 24.67 8.39 -31.00
N TYR A 391 24.24 7.32 -31.63
CA TYR A 391 24.37 5.97 -31.10
C TYR A 391 25.74 5.43 -31.41
N LEU A 392 26.54 5.11 -30.38
CA LEU A 392 27.89 4.63 -30.49
C LEU A 392 27.92 3.11 -30.41
N VAL A 393 28.73 2.47 -31.21
CA VAL A 393 28.99 1.02 -31.13
C VAL A 393 30.47 0.77 -30.94
N ASN A 394 30.81 -0.29 -30.21
CA ASN A 394 32.20 -0.70 -30.09
C ASN A 394 32.70 -1.17 -31.46
N GLY A 395 33.74 -0.49 -32.01
CA GLY A 395 34.31 -0.80 -33.32
C GLY A 395 34.90 -2.21 -33.46
N ASN A 396 35.07 -2.92 -32.36
CA ASN A 396 35.50 -4.32 -32.37
C ASN A 396 34.35 -5.31 -32.60
N MET A 397 33.09 -4.85 -32.58
CA MET A 397 31.93 -5.67 -32.92
C MET A 397 31.64 -5.56 -34.41
N ILE A 398 31.65 -6.67 -35.11
CA ILE A 398 31.29 -6.77 -36.52
C ILE A 398 30.01 -7.62 -36.67
N PRO A 399 29.15 -7.33 -37.63
CA PRO A 399 27.98 -8.18 -37.92
C PRO A 399 28.44 -9.63 -38.18
N LEU A 400 27.64 -10.58 -37.72
CA LEU A 400 27.95 -12.01 -37.87
C LEU A 400 28.16 -12.39 -39.35
N THR A 401 27.40 -11.79 -40.26
CA THR A 401 27.53 -11.94 -41.72
C THR A 401 28.94 -11.55 -42.21
N VAL A 402 29.44 -10.38 -41.76
CA VAL A 402 30.78 -9.89 -42.11
C VAL A 402 31.89 -10.75 -41.49
N ALA A 403 31.66 -11.29 -40.29
CA ALA A 403 32.60 -12.21 -39.64
C ALA A 403 32.68 -13.54 -40.40
N MET A 404 31.58 -14.05 -40.91
CA MET A 404 31.54 -15.28 -41.74
C MET A 404 32.17 -15.07 -43.09
N GLU A 405 31.99 -13.92 -43.76
CA GLU A 405 32.62 -13.58 -45.01
C GLU A 405 34.16 -13.47 -44.86
N LYS A 406 34.63 -12.81 -43.79
CA LYS A 406 36.07 -12.72 -43.49
C LYS A 406 36.69 -14.08 -43.16
N SER A 407 35.96 -15.00 -42.59
CA SER A 407 36.40 -16.37 -42.33
C SER A 407 36.54 -17.17 -43.62
N ASN A 408 35.61 -17.01 -44.56
CA ASN A 408 35.60 -17.72 -45.84
C ASN A 408 36.72 -17.19 -46.78
N THR A 409 37.00 -15.89 -46.78
CA THR A 409 38.09 -15.30 -47.60
C THR A 409 39.49 -15.76 -47.13
N LYS A 410 39.69 -15.94 -45.81
CA LYS A 410 40.96 -16.48 -45.30
C LYS A 410 41.21 -17.94 -45.67
N VAL A 411 40.17 -18.75 -45.86
CA VAL A 411 40.28 -20.17 -46.24
C VAL A 411 40.62 -20.31 -47.73
N GLU A 412 40.29 -19.30 -48.55
CA GLU A 412 40.63 -19.28 -50.00
C GLU A 412 42.05 -18.73 -50.29
N GLU A 413 42.59 -17.88 -49.40
CA GLU A 413 44.02 -17.40 -49.53
C GLU A 413 45.05 -18.42 -49.01
N ASP A 414 44.65 -19.39 -48.20
CA ASP A 414 45.53 -20.46 -47.68
C ASP A 414 45.47 -21.77 -48.53
N LYS A 415 44.87 -21.74 -49.72
CA LYS A 415 44.85 -22.82 -50.69
C LYS A 415 45.62 -22.42 -51.96
#